data_d8143e61a90f54c4cfc9e0bda375e088
#
_entry.id   d8143e61a90f54c4cfc9e0bda375e088
#
_cell.length_a   1.000
_cell.length_b   1.000
_cell.length_c   1.000
_cell.angle_alpha   90.00
_cell.angle_beta   90.00
_cell.angle_gamma   90.00
#
_symmetry.space_group_name_H-M   'P 1'
#
loop_
_entity.id
_entity.type
_entity.pdbx_description
1 polymer ?
#
loop_
_entity_poly.entity_id
_entity_poly.type
_entity_poly.pdbx_seq_one_letter_code
_entity_poly.pdbx_strand_id
1 'polypeptide(L)'
;MKRLTNKEKEIMDLYWQHGPMFVRELLEHYAEPRPHFNTLSTMVRILEKNGFLDHKQYGNTYQYFPIVTEKEYGRSSIAGVIKNYFNDSYLSAVSSFVKEEKISVEELKELISEIENSKL
;
A
#
# COMPACT_ATOMS: atom_id res chain seq x y z
N MET A 1 -8.94 -2.65 -5.84
CA MET A 1 -7.81 -1.72 -5.67
C MET A 1 -6.63 -2.20 -6.50
N LYS A 2 -6.04 -1.32 -7.28
CA LYS A 2 -4.93 -1.66 -8.17
C LYS A 2 -3.67 -1.99 -7.35
N ARG A 3 -2.93 -3.02 -7.78
CA ARG A 3 -1.69 -3.40 -7.12
C ARG A 3 -0.57 -2.42 -7.47
N LEU A 4 0.19 -2.00 -6.47
CA LEU A 4 1.32 -1.08 -6.65
C LEU A 4 2.53 -1.82 -7.23
N THR A 5 3.24 -1.16 -8.15
CA THR A 5 4.56 -1.61 -8.57
C THR A 5 5.55 -1.39 -7.43
N ASN A 6 6.76 -1.97 -7.54
CA ASN A 6 7.78 -1.78 -6.50
C ASN A 6 8.13 -0.30 -6.29
N LYS A 7 8.26 0.46 -7.38
CA LYS A 7 8.58 1.90 -7.30
C LYS A 7 7.43 2.71 -6.73
N GLU A 8 6.20 2.39 -7.10
CA GLU A 8 5.01 3.02 -6.53
C GLU A 8 4.88 2.72 -5.04
N LYS A 9 5.18 1.48 -4.64
CA LYS A 9 5.15 1.08 -3.23
C LYS A 9 6.16 1.88 -2.41
N GLU A 10 7.36 2.11 -2.94
CA GLU A 10 8.36 2.96 -2.27
C GLU A 10 7.81 4.36 -2.01
N ILE A 11 7.14 4.95 -2.99
CA ILE A 11 6.53 6.27 -2.86
C ILE A 11 5.44 6.25 -1.79
N MET A 12 4.54 5.27 -1.87
CA MET A 12 3.44 5.18 -0.91
C MET A 12 3.94 4.91 0.50
N ASP A 13 4.99 4.10 0.68
CA ASP A 13 5.60 3.86 1.99
C ASP A 13 6.08 5.18 2.62
N LEU A 14 6.65 6.06 1.82
CA LEU A 14 7.09 7.38 2.29
C LEU A 14 5.92 8.27 2.69
N TYR A 15 4.85 8.27 1.90
CA TYR A 15 3.63 9.00 2.26
C TYR A 15 2.96 8.44 3.50
N TRP A 16 2.90 7.12 3.65
CA TRP A 16 2.33 6.52 4.85
C TRP A 16 3.16 6.82 6.09
N GLN A 17 4.47 6.89 5.94
CA GLN A 17 5.39 7.17 7.04
C GLN A 17 5.40 8.64 7.44
N HIS A 18 5.42 9.55 6.47
CA HIS A 18 5.64 10.98 6.70
C HIS A 18 4.39 11.85 6.59
N GLY A 19 3.31 11.32 6.04
CA GLY A 19 2.08 12.08 5.82
C GLY A 19 2.15 12.97 4.60
N PRO A 20 1.33 14.06 4.55
CA PRO A 20 1.29 14.94 3.39
C PRO A 20 2.65 15.52 3.02
N MET A 21 2.99 15.46 1.73
CA MET A 21 4.26 16.00 1.22
C MET A 21 4.12 16.62 -0.17
N PHE A 22 4.85 17.70 -0.40
CA PHE A 22 5.12 18.17 -1.76
C PHE A 22 6.11 17.20 -2.42
N VAL A 23 6.10 17.11 -3.75
CA VAL A 23 7.01 16.19 -4.46
C VAL A 23 8.48 16.50 -4.14
N ARG A 24 8.80 17.78 -3.94
CA ARG A 24 10.17 18.17 -3.55
C ARG A 24 10.57 17.57 -2.21
N GLU A 25 9.65 17.55 -1.23
CA GLU A 25 9.89 16.92 0.07
C GLU A 25 10.04 15.41 -0.07
N LEU A 26 9.20 14.80 -0.90
CA LEU A 26 9.28 13.36 -1.20
C LEU A 26 10.68 13.01 -1.73
N LEU A 27 11.19 13.82 -2.67
CA LEU A 27 12.51 13.59 -3.26
C LEU A 27 13.62 13.59 -2.21
N GLU A 28 13.51 14.44 -1.18
CA GLU A 28 14.50 14.53 -0.10
C GLU A 28 14.65 13.25 0.71
N HIS A 29 13.63 12.39 0.72
CA HIS A 29 13.67 11.12 1.44
C HIS A 29 14.38 10.00 0.68
N TYR A 30 14.77 10.23 -0.55
CA TYR A 30 15.51 9.24 -1.34
C TYR A 30 17.02 9.38 -1.15
N ALA A 31 17.69 8.22 -0.99
CA ALA A 31 19.15 8.17 -0.96
C ALA A 31 19.71 8.36 -2.39
N GLU A 32 20.96 8.79 -2.49
CA GLU A 32 21.64 8.88 -3.77
C GLU A 32 21.92 7.47 -4.34
N PRO A 33 21.75 7.24 -5.65
CA PRO A 33 21.29 8.21 -6.65
C PRO A 33 19.78 8.44 -6.57
N ARG A 34 19.38 9.70 -6.44
CA ARG A 34 17.96 10.06 -6.35
C ARG A 34 17.28 9.93 -7.70
N PRO A 35 15.99 9.55 -7.72
CA PRO A 35 15.22 9.61 -8.95
C PRO A 35 15.07 11.06 -9.41
N HIS A 36 14.81 11.25 -10.69
CA HIS A 36 14.59 12.56 -11.24
C HIS A 36 13.26 13.13 -10.74
N PHE A 37 13.24 14.43 -10.44
CA PHE A 37 12.04 15.13 -9.96
C PHE A 37 10.83 14.90 -10.88
N ASN A 38 11.01 15.03 -12.19
CA ASN A 38 9.92 14.82 -13.14
C ASN A 38 9.38 13.38 -13.13
N THR A 39 10.25 12.41 -12.91
CA THR A 39 9.85 11.02 -12.79
C THR A 39 8.96 10.81 -11.57
N LEU A 40 9.36 11.34 -10.42
CA LEU A 40 8.55 11.27 -9.21
C LEU A 40 7.22 12.00 -9.38
N SER A 41 7.23 13.18 -9.98
CA SER A 41 6.00 13.95 -10.22
C SER A 41 5.02 13.16 -11.07
N THR A 42 5.51 12.49 -12.11
CA THR A 42 4.67 11.66 -12.98
C THR A 42 4.09 10.48 -12.21
N MET A 43 4.90 9.80 -11.42
CA MET A 43 4.45 8.66 -10.62
C MET A 43 3.42 9.05 -9.56
N VAL A 44 3.62 10.18 -8.90
CA VAL A 44 2.67 10.71 -7.91
C VAL A 44 1.32 11.02 -8.56
N ARG A 45 1.33 11.61 -9.76
CA ARG A 45 0.09 11.86 -10.51
C ARG A 45 -0.63 10.58 -10.92
N ILE A 46 0.13 9.54 -11.26
CA ILE A 46 -0.45 8.22 -11.56
C ILE A 46 -1.09 7.62 -10.30
N LEU A 47 -0.43 7.74 -9.15
CA LEU A 47 -0.98 7.28 -7.87
C LEU A 47 -2.26 8.02 -7.50
N GLU A 48 -2.32 9.32 -7.78
CA GLU A 48 -3.55 10.09 -7.58
C GLU A 48 -4.66 9.60 -8.50
N LYS A 49 -4.36 9.41 -9.79
CA LYS A 49 -5.32 8.90 -10.76
C LYS A 49 -5.88 7.54 -10.37
N ASN A 50 -5.04 6.70 -9.78
CA ASN A 50 -5.42 5.35 -9.36
C ASN A 50 -6.09 5.30 -7.97
N GLY A 51 -6.30 6.45 -7.33
CA GLY A 51 -7.04 6.52 -6.08
C GLY A 51 -6.24 6.30 -4.81
N PHE A 52 -4.90 6.35 -4.88
CA PHE A 52 -4.05 6.20 -3.69
C PHE A 52 -3.72 7.51 -3.01
N LEU A 53 -3.62 8.57 -3.78
CA LEU A 53 -3.29 9.92 -3.30
C LEU A 53 -4.34 10.92 -3.77
N ASP A 54 -4.46 12.01 -3.02
CA ASP A 54 -5.14 13.21 -3.45
C ASP A 54 -4.22 14.39 -3.14
N HIS A 55 -4.59 15.59 -3.54
CA HIS A 55 -3.75 16.74 -3.30
C HIS A 55 -4.54 17.95 -2.85
N LYS A 56 -3.83 18.85 -2.19
CA LYS A 56 -4.30 20.20 -1.87
C LYS A 56 -3.36 21.18 -2.53
N GLN A 57 -3.94 22.20 -3.19
CA GLN A 57 -3.15 23.19 -3.88
C GLN A 57 -2.69 24.29 -2.91
N TYR A 58 -1.41 24.62 -3.00
CA TYR A 58 -0.79 25.74 -2.28
C TYR A 58 -0.06 26.60 -3.31
N GLY A 59 -0.66 27.71 -3.72
CA GLY A 59 -0.10 28.54 -4.79
C GLY A 59 0.03 27.73 -6.08
N ASN A 60 1.24 27.61 -6.59
CA ASN A 60 1.54 26.87 -7.83
C ASN A 60 1.98 25.43 -7.57
N THR A 61 1.94 24.98 -6.31
CA THR A 61 2.41 23.64 -5.95
C THR A 61 1.27 22.83 -5.32
N TYR A 62 1.41 21.50 -5.39
CA TYR A 62 0.45 20.56 -4.82
C TYR A 62 1.10 19.75 -3.71
N GLN A 63 0.44 19.73 -2.56
CA GLN A 63 0.81 18.84 -1.48
C GLN A 63 -0.05 17.59 -1.58
N TYR A 64 0.57 16.45 -1.82
CA TYR A 64 -0.14 15.18 -1.93
C TYR A 64 -0.25 14.50 -0.57
N PHE A 65 -1.30 13.74 -0.39
CA PHE A 65 -1.53 12.98 0.84
C PHE A 65 -2.23 11.65 0.51
N PRO A 66 -2.00 10.60 1.31
CA PRO A 66 -2.62 9.30 1.07
C PRO A 66 -4.12 9.34 1.42
N ILE A 67 -4.94 8.76 0.55
CA ILE A 67 -6.37 8.55 0.79
C ILE A 67 -6.70 7.07 1.00
N VAL A 68 -5.71 6.21 0.79
CA VAL A 68 -5.76 4.79 1.12
C VAL A 68 -4.74 4.56 2.21
N THR A 69 -5.13 3.93 3.31
CA THR A 69 -4.19 3.63 4.39
C THR A 69 -3.33 2.42 4.02
N GLU A 70 -2.16 2.31 4.65
CA GLU A 70 -1.29 1.15 4.51
C GLU A 70 -2.02 -0.14 4.86
N LYS A 71 -2.83 -0.10 5.91
CA LYS A 71 -3.63 -1.24 6.36
C LYS A 71 -4.68 -1.65 5.33
N GLU A 72 -5.38 -0.69 4.74
CA GLU A 72 -6.35 -0.95 3.67
C GLU A 72 -5.69 -1.59 2.46
N TYR A 73 -4.52 -1.08 2.06
CA TYR A 73 -3.77 -1.65 0.96
C TYR A 73 -3.31 -3.08 1.28
N GLY A 74 -2.82 -3.33 2.49
CA GLY A 74 -2.41 -4.66 2.93
C GLY A 74 -3.54 -5.67 2.86
N ARG A 75 -4.72 -5.29 3.34
CA ARG A 75 -5.91 -6.14 3.26
C ARG A 75 -6.27 -6.48 1.82
N SER A 76 -6.24 -5.49 0.94
CA SER A 76 -6.52 -5.68 -0.49
C SER A 76 -5.52 -6.65 -1.12
N SER A 77 -4.24 -6.54 -0.77
CA SER A 77 -3.19 -7.42 -1.28
C SER A 77 -3.38 -8.86 -0.82
N ILE A 78 -3.74 -9.07 0.45
CA ILE A 78 -4.04 -10.41 1.01
C ILE A 78 -5.23 -11.02 0.30
N ALA A 79 -6.30 -10.25 0.11
CA ALA A 79 -7.49 -10.73 -0.60
C ALA A 79 -7.15 -11.18 -2.03
N GLY A 80 -6.29 -10.43 -2.71
CA GLY A 80 -5.82 -10.77 -4.05
C GLY A 80 -5.02 -12.07 -4.08
N VAL A 81 -4.14 -12.29 -3.10
CA VAL A 81 -3.37 -13.52 -2.97
C VAL A 81 -4.30 -14.72 -2.75
N ILE A 82 -5.26 -14.58 -1.86
CA ILE A 82 -6.21 -15.66 -1.56
C ILE A 82 -7.05 -16.00 -2.79
N LYS A 83 -7.51 -14.98 -3.52
CA LYS A 83 -8.28 -15.19 -4.74
C LYS A 83 -7.47 -15.93 -5.81
N ASN A 84 -6.24 -15.48 -6.06
CA ASN A 84 -5.42 -15.97 -7.16
C ASN A 84 -4.73 -17.30 -6.90
N TYR A 85 -4.33 -17.57 -5.66
CA TYR A 85 -3.51 -18.73 -5.32
C TYR A 85 -4.24 -19.77 -4.49
N PHE A 86 -5.34 -19.43 -3.85
CA PHE A 86 -6.11 -20.32 -2.98
C PHE A 86 -7.57 -20.46 -3.41
N ASN A 87 -7.89 -19.99 -4.61
CA ASN A 87 -9.22 -20.12 -5.20
C ASN A 87 -10.34 -19.62 -4.26
N ASP A 88 -10.13 -18.44 -3.67
CA ASP A 88 -11.02 -17.82 -2.70
C ASP A 88 -11.19 -18.60 -1.39
N SER A 89 -10.40 -19.62 -1.15
CA SER A 89 -10.48 -20.40 0.08
C SER A 89 -9.57 -19.83 1.16
N TYR A 90 -10.15 -19.09 2.08
CA TYR A 90 -9.43 -18.57 3.26
C TYR A 90 -8.93 -19.70 4.14
N LEU A 91 -9.69 -20.81 4.24
CA LEU A 91 -9.30 -21.98 5.01
C LEU A 91 -8.04 -22.62 4.45
N SER A 92 -7.95 -22.76 3.12
CA SER A 92 -6.76 -23.30 2.47
C SER A 92 -5.53 -22.44 2.71
N ALA A 93 -5.67 -21.11 2.63
CA ALA A 93 -4.59 -20.17 2.89
C ALA A 93 -4.10 -20.30 4.33
N VAL A 94 -5.02 -20.31 5.28
CA VAL A 94 -4.71 -20.43 6.71
C VAL A 94 -4.02 -21.77 7.00
N SER A 95 -4.53 -22.86 6.45
CA SER A 95 -3.94 -24.19 6.63
C SER A 95 -2.52 -24.27 6.10
N SER A 96 -2.27 -23.64 4.94
CA SER A 96 -0.93 -23.60 4.35
C SER A 96 0.06 -22.85 5.24
N PHE A 97 -0.33 -21.68 5.75
CA PHE A 97 0.53 -20.89 6.63
C PHE A 97 0.84 -21.60 7.94
N VAL A 98 -0.14 -22.29 8.51
CA VAL A 98 0.04 -23.06 9.75
C VAL A 98 0.99 -24.24 9.51
N LYS A 99 0.81 -24.99 8.43
CA LYS A 99 1.67 -26.13 8.09
C LYS A 99 3.13 -25.75 7.91
N GLU A 100 3.37 -24.55 7.38
CA GLU A 100 4.74 -24.06 7.17
C GLU A 100 5.32 -23.39 8.42
N GLU A 101 4.58 -23.36 9.52
CA GLU A 101 4.98 -22.71 10.77
C GLU A 101 5.38 -21.24 10.61
N LYS A 102 4.79 -20.58 9.61
CA LYS A 102 5.10 -19.17 9.32
C LYS A 102 4.21 -18.18 10.04
N ILE A 103 3.26 -18.69 10.80
CA ILE A 103 2.31 -17.84 11.53
C ILE A 103 2.01 -18.47 12.89
N SER A 104 1.99 -17.66 13.94
CA SER A 104 1.62 -18.09 15.29
C SER A 104 0.10 -18.15 15.44
N VAL A 105 -0.35 -18.77 16.53
CA VAL A 105 -1.79 -18.83 16.84
C VAL A 105 -2.38 -17.43 17.05
N GLU A 106 -1.64 -16.53 17.72
CA GLU A 106 -2.06 -15.16 17.93
C GLU A 106 -2.18 -14.38 16.64
N GLU A 107 -1.18 -14.48 15.77
CA GLU A 107 -1.20 -13.86 14.45
C GLU A 107 -2.36 -14.40 13.60
N LEU A 108 -2.62 -15.72 13.71
CA LEU A 108 -3.72 -16.37 13.02
C LEU A 108 -5.07 -15.81 13.48
N LYS A 109 -5.25 -15.62 14.79
CA LYS A 109 -6.47 -15.05 15.35
C LYS A 109 -6.69 -13.62 14.85
N GLU A 110 -5.63 -12.81 14.79
CA GLU A 110 -5.70 -11.45 14.27
C GLU A 110 -6.09 -11.47 12.79
N LEU A 111 -5.48 -12.34 12.00
CA LEU A 111 -5.77 -12.47 10.57
C LEU A 111 -7.22 -12.85 10.33
N ILE A 112 -7.74 -13.81 11.07
CA ILE A 112 -9.14 -14.25 10.97
C ILE A 112 -10.07 -13.09 11.33
N SER A 113 -9.77 -12.35 12.39
CA SER A 113 -10.55 -11.20 12.81
C SER A 113 -10.59 -10.12 11.73
N GLU A 114 -9.46 -9.82 11.09
CA GLU A 114 -9.41 -8.85 10.00
C GLU A 114 -10.20 -9.31 8.78
N ILE A 115 -10.13 -10.58 8.43
CA ILE A 115 -10.90 -11.15 7.32
C ILE A 115 -12.41 -11.03 7.59
N GLU A 116 -12.84 -11.37 8.78
CA GLU A 116 -14.24 -11.26 9.18
C GLU A 116 -14.73 -9.81 9.13
N ASN A 117 -13.93 -8.89 9.63
CA ASN A 117 -14.26 -7.46 9.63
C ASN A 117 -14.29 -6.88 8.21
N SER A 118 -13.47 -7.38 7.30
CA SER A 118 -13.41 -6.87 5.93
C SER A 118 -14.60 -7.30 5.07
N LYS A 119 -15.39 -8.26 5.52
CA LYS A 119 -16.61 -8.70 4.84
C LYS A 119 -17.82 -7.83 5.17
N LEU A 120 -17.68 -6.98 6.14
CA LEU A 120 -18.71 -6.04 6.54
C LEU A 120 -18.53 -4.71 5.81
#